data_cc31c877044512aa6d5dd48c5a6993ad
#
_entry.id   cc31c877044512aa6d5dd48c5a6993ad
#
_cell.length_a   1.000
_cell.length_b   1.000
_cell.length_c   1.000
_cell.angle_alpha   90.00
_cell.angle_beta   90.00
_cell.angle_gamma   90.00
#
_symmetry.space_group_name_H-M   'P 1'
#
loop_
_entity.id
_entity.type
_entity.pdbx_description
1 polymer ?
#
loop_
_entity_poly.entity_id
_entity_poly.type
_entity_poly.pdbx_seq_one_letter_code
_entity_poly.pdbx_strand_id
1 'polypeptide(L)'
;LHLCDRRQRQMCIRDRSKCRIVSYKSTLFFINELYYVGEDIMMKMSNFRWKVAWLIFIVSFVSYMDRVNLSVATPVIMKEYGFDKIDMGLIQSFFFAGYALMQVPGGMMAEKFGHRITGSLAVIWWSVFTALTAVAKGKFSFAAVRFLFGMGEGPIYPAFAIAIFRWFNKKEKGNASSFLLNGSFLGPVIGPALTVVLMSTVGWKMVFLIFGIVGILMAWVWHKYVPENPAESPYVNEAELAHINEGRTDVPIVKKAAPWGKLFTSVQFWAIGVQYFITDYIMFVFLAWLPLYLMEAHGFSLAKMGIWAAMPWLTLIIITFSSGYFCDKAIAKGASQYWIRTLCGSAGIIICSLALYIATRTADPMQNVMWLSLSLGSLGLTFNASWACAINLGGEFAGSISGWMNFWGNIGGVIAPTLTAWIATSYGWDAALIATALSGVVGVLAWFLVRPDKAIV
;
A
#
# COMPACT_ATOMS: atom_id res chain seq x y z
N LEU A 1 -64.38 -3.52 25.05
CA LEU A 1 -64.23 -2.48 26.10
C LEU A 1 -65.59 -1.79 26.37
N HIS A 2 -66.69 -2.49 26.23
CA HIS A 2 -68.01 -2.04 26.66
C HIS A 2 -68.53 -3.07 27.62
N LEU A 3 -68.85 -2.65 28.82
CA LEU A 3 -69.51 -3.30 29.93
C LEU A 3 -68.60 -3.45 31.15
N CYS A 4 -68.20 -2.36 31.75
CA CYS A 4 -67.81 -2.29 33.13
C CYS A 4 -68.68 -1.23 33.83
N ASP A 5 -69.47 -1.68 34.82
CA ASP A 5 -70.28 -0.83 35.69
C ASP A 5 -69.39 0.22 36.44
N ARG A 6 -69.93 1.36 36.85
CA ARG A 6 -69.22 2.43 37.53
C ARG A 6 -68.40 1.99 38.76
N ARG A 7 -68.86 0.95 39.47
CA ARG A 7 -68.13 0.37 40.59
C ARG A 7 -66.89 -0.40 40.16
N GLN A 8 -66.92 -1.12 39.01
CA GLN A 8 -65.77 -1.83 38.46
C GLN A 8 -64.73 -0.85 37.87
N ARG A 9 -65.17 0.30 37.37
CA ARG A 9 -64.23 1.35 36.91
C ARG A 9 -63.42 1.96 38.04
N GLN A 10 -64.03 2.13 39.25
CA GLN A 10 -63.30 2.67 40.41
C GLN A 10 -62.31 1.65 40.99
N MET A 11 -62.64 0.33 40.99
CA MET A 11 -61.72 -0.72 41.34
C MET A 11 -60.57 -0.87 40.32
N CYS A 12 -60.84 -0.83 39.03
CA CYS A 12 -59.80 -0.89 38.00
C CYS A 12 -58.85 0.32 38.05
N ILE A 13 -59.33 1.51 38.44
CA ILE A 13 -58.44 2.68 38.60
C ILE A 13 -57.57 2.55 39.85
N ARG A 14 -58.10 1.97 40.92
CA ARG A 14 -57.36 1.73 42.18
C ARG A 14 -56.33 0.62 42.04
N ASP A 15 -56.62 -0.41 41.26
CA ASP A 15 -55.66 -1.47 40.94
C ASP A 15 -54.60 -1.02 39.93
N ARG A 16 -54.96 -0.16 38.95
CA ARG A 16 -53.97 0.41 38.03
C ARG A 16 -52.94 1.28 38.71
N SER A 17 -53.29 2.01 39.76
CA SER A 17 -52.30 2.80 40.53
C SER A 17 -51.37 1.91 41.35
N LYS A 18 -51.87 0.81 41.95
CA LYS A 18 -51.02 -0.16 42.63
C LYS A 18 -50.18 -1.00 41.67
N CYS A 19 -50.71 -1.42 40.54
CA CYS A 19 -49.94 -2.07 39.46
C CYS A 19 -48.90 -1.14 38.85
N ARG A 20 -49.19 0.15 38.69
CA ARG A 20 -48.17 1.10 38.20
C ARG A 20 -47.05 1.34 39.19
N ILE A 21 -47.34 1.37 40.49
CA ILE A 21 -46.30 1.54 41.52
C ILE A 21 -45.45 0.28 41.68
N VAL A 22 -46.02 -0.90 41.56
CA VAL A 22 -45.28 -2.19 41.59
C VAL A 22 -44.50 -2.38 40.30
N SER A 23 -45.07 -2.02 39.13
CA SER A 23 -44.37 -2.07 37.86
C SER A 23 -43.23 -1.05 37.81
N TYR A 24 -43.41 0.16 38.36
CA TYR A 24 -42.36 1.16 38.41
C TYR A 24 -41.21 0.81 39.37
N LYS A 25 -41.51 0.19 40.50
CA LYS A 25 -40.45 -0.31 41.43
C LYS A 25 -39.73 -1.53 40.86
N SER A 26 -40.42 -2.47 40.21
CA SER A 26 -39.77 -3.62 39.57
C SER A 26 -38.99 -3.21 38.30
N THR A 27 -39.50 -2.26 37.52
CA THR A 27 -38.78 -1.74 36.35
C THR A 27 -37.55 -0.92 36.76
N LEU A 28 -37.63 -0.14 37.86
CA LEU A 28 -36.45 0.57 38.39
C LEU A 28 -35.46 -0.41 39.05
N PHE A 29 -35.91 -1.52 39.65
CA PHE A 29 -35.02 -2.54 40.15
C PHE A 29 -34.35 -3.32 39.02
N PHE A 30 -35.08 -3.67 37.96
CA PHE A 30 -34.52 -4.27 36.75
C PHE A 30 -33.61 -3.27 35.95
N ILE A 31 -33.96 -2.01 35.91
CA ILE A 31 -33.10 -0.99 35.25
C ILE A 31 -31.85 -0.75 36.10
N ASN A 32 -31.92 -0.73 37.42
CA ASN A 32 -30.73 -0.68 38.28
C ASN A 32 -29.90 -1.95 38.21
N GLU A 33 -30.49 -3.16 38.20
CA GLU A 33 -29.71 -4.37 37.95
C GLU A 33 -29.15 -4.43 36.54
N LEU A 34 -29.88 -3.98 35.51
CA LEU A 34 -29.34 -3.84 34.14
C LEU A 34 -28.26 -2.75 34.06
N TYR A 35 -28.35 -1.66 34.84
CA TYR A 35 -27.31 -0.64 34.93
C TYR A 35 -26.08 -1.18 35.69
N TYR A 36 -26.27 -1.93 36.79
CA TYR A 36 -25.17 -2.56 37.53
C TYR A 36 -24.56 -3.75 36.76
N VAL A 37 -25.36 -4.53 36.04
CA VAL A 37 -24.88 -5.58 35.14
C VAL A 37 -24.22 -4.96 33.87
N GLY A 38 -24.63 -3.75 33.47
CA GLY A 38 -24.01 -3.02 32.33
C GLY A 38 -22.67 -2.35 32.66
N GLU A 39 -22.41 -1.99 33.91
CA GLU A 39 -21.13 -1.41 34.33
C GLU A 39 -20.06 -2.47 34.65
N ASP A 40 -20.47 -3.69 35.09
CA ASP A 40 -19.51 -4.76 35.43
C ASP A 40 -19.15 -5.68 34.25
N ILE A 41 -19.75 -5.51 33.04
CA ILE A 41 -19.42 -6.30 31.82
C ILE A 41 -18.99 -5.41 30.64
N MET A 42 -18.32 -4.32 30.89
CA MET A 42 -17.42 -3.80 29.84
C MET A 42 -16.10 -4.55 29.97
N MET A 43 -16.07 -5.80 29.51
CA MET A 43 -14.81 -6.50 29.32
C MET A 43 -13.94 -5.61 28.43
N LYS A 44 -12.83 -5.13 28.98
CA LYS A 44 -11.88 -4.28 28.25
C LYS A 44 -11.52 -4.97 26.96
N MET A 45 -11.78 -4.31 25.83
CA MET A 45 -11.50 -4.82 24.49
C MET A 45 -10.04 -5.26 24.38
N SER A 46 -9.77 -6.47 23.88
CA SER A 46 -8.41 -7.01 23.77
C SER A 46 -7.54 -6.24 22.77
N ASN A 47 -8.13 -5.55 21.79
CA ASN A 47 -7.46 -4.76 20.77
C ASN A 47 -6.41 -5.53 19.94
N PHE A 48 -6.57 -6.86 19.84
CA PHE A 48 -5.62 -7.70 19.12
C PHE A 48 -5.58 -7.42 17.63
N ARG A 49 -6.66 -6.92 17.02
CA ARG A 49 -6.71 -6.50 15.61
C ARG A 49 -5.61 -5.50 15.25
N TRP A 50 -5.23 -4.60 16.17
CA TRP A 50 -4.14 -3.67 15.93
C TRP A 50 -2.76 -4.34 15.90
N LYS A 51 -2.59 -5.47 16.60
CA LYS A 51 -1.37 -6.29 16.44
C LYS A 51 -1.32 -6.93 15.05
N VAL A 52 -2.47 -7.31 14.49
CA VAL A 52 -2.56 -7.76 13.08
C VAL A 52 -2.21 -6.62 12.12
N ALA A 53 -2.67 -5.37 12.37
CA ALA A 53 -2.25 -4.21 11.58
C ALA A 53 -0.73 -3.97 11.64
N TRP A 54 -0.11 -4.10 12.82
CA TRP A 54 1.34 -4.01 12.98
C TRP A 54 2.08 -5.12 12.25
N LEU A 55 1.55 -6.35 12.21
CA LEU A 55 2.14 -7.43 11.42
C LEU A 55 2.06 -7.12 9.93
N ILE A 56 0.94 -6.59 9.44
CA ILE A 56 0.80 -6.12 8.05
C ILE A 56 1.86 -5.04 7.74
N PHE A 57 2.02 -4.06 8.64
CA PHE A 57 3.04 -3.02 8.52
C PHE A 57 4.45 -3.62 8.40
N ILE A 58 4.83 -4.51 9.32
CA ILE A 58 6.17 -5.09 9.37
C ILE A 58 6.45 -5.93 8.12
N VAL A 59 5.49 -6.75 7.68
CA VAL A 59 5.66 -7.56 6.46
C VAL A 59 5.78 -6.68 5.22
N SER A 60 4.98 -5.61 5.12
CA SER A 60 5.08 -4.64 4.02
C SER A 60 6.41 -3.87 4.05
N PHE A 61 6.89 -3.53 5.23
CA PHE A 61 8.19 -2.88 5.42
C PHE A 61 9.34 -3.77 4.92
N VAL A 62 9.35 -5.04 5.32
CA VAL A 62 10.39 -5.98 4.89
C VAL A 62 10.30 -6.25 3.39
N SER A 63 9.10 -6.40 2.83
CA SER A 63 8.89 -6.56 1.38
C SER A 63 9.57 -5.43 0.58
N TYR A 64 9.35 -4.18 0.97
CA TYR A 64 9.99 -3.05 0.30
C TYR A 64 11.48 -2.91 0.58
N MET A 65 11.95 -3.34 1.75
CA MET A 65 13.40 -3.46 2.00
C MET A 65 14.04 -4.48 1.06
N ASP A 66 13.41 -5.63 0.83
CA ASP A 66 13.90 -6.66 -0.10
C ASP A 66 13.99 -6.15 -1.55
N ARG A 67 13.11 -5.24 -1.95
CA ARG A 67 13.19 -4.57 -3.26
C ARG A 67 14.39 -3.62 -3.33
N VAL A 68 14.62 -2.83 -2.28
CA VAL A 68 15.71 -1.84 -2.21
C VAL A 68 17.08 -2.50 -2.06
N ASN A 69 17.17 -3.62 -1.38
CA ASN A 69 18.45 -4.32 -1.15
C ASN A 69 19.23 -4.56 -2.44
N LEU A 70 18.55 -4.95 -3.52
CA LEU A 70 19.21 -5.18 -4.80
C LEU A 70 19.76 -3.87 -5.40
N SER A 71 18.99 -2.78 -5.37
CA SER A 71 19.46 -1.50 -5.92
C SER A 71 20.66 -0.95 -5.15
N VAL A 72 20.70 -1.13 -3.82
CA VAL A 72 21.85 -0.79 -2.98
C VAL A 72 23.06 -1.69 -3.25
N ALA A 73 22.84 -2.99 -3.47
CA ALA A 73 23.90 -3.96 -3.77
C ALA A 73 24.37 -3.89 -5.24
N THR A 74 23.63 -3.21 -6.11
CA THR A 74 23.93 -3.11 -7.56
C THR A 74 25.38 -2.78 -7.88
N PRO A 75 26.01 -1.74 -7.27
CA PRO A 75 27.41 -1.40 -7.58
C PRO A 75 28.39 -2.53 -7.27
N VAL A 76 28.13 -3.26 -6.17
CA VAL A 76 28.99 -4.36 -5.72
C VAL A 76 28.81 -5.58 -6.63
N ILE A 77 27.57 -5.92 -6.97
CA ILE A 77 27.22 -7.03 -7.87
C ILE A 77 27.79 -6.79 -9.27
N MET A 78 27.63 -5.56 -9.81
CA MET A 78 28.20 -5.17 -11.09
C MET A 78 29.71 -5.39 -11.13
N LYS A 79 30.41 -4.96 -10.08
CA LYS A 79 31.88 -5.12 -9.98
C LYS A 79 32.29 -6.60 -9.83
N GLU A 80 31.56 -7.40 -9.04
CA GLU A 80 31.90 -8.80 -8.77
C GLU A 80 31.69 -9.70 -9.99
N TYR A 81 30.59 -9.47 -10.75
CA TYR A 81 30.20 -10.34 -11.87
C TYR A 81 30.47 -9.74 -13.26
N GLY A 82 30.96 -8.51 -13.33
CA GLY A 82 31.19 -7.83 -14.60
C GLY A 82 29.88 -7.48 -15.33
N PHE A 83 28.79 -7.24 -14.61
CA PHE A 83 27.51 -6.83 -15.18
C PHE A 83 27.53 -5.34 -15.52
N ASP A 84 26.88 -5.00 -16.61
CA ASP A 84 26.63 -3.61 -16.97
C ASP A 84 25.27 -3.10 -16.42
N LYS A 85 24.95 -1.83 -16.66
CA LYS A 85 23.70 -1.23 -16.20
C LYS A 85 22.48 -1.88 -16.85
N ILE A 86 22.59 -2.27 -18.12
CA ILE A 86 21.49 -2.90 -18.86
C ILE A 86 21.17 -4.26 -18.27
N ASP A 87 22.19 -5.04 -17.92
CA ASP A 87 22.04 -6.32 -17.22
C ASP A 87 21.28 -6.17 -15.91
N MET A 88 21.69 -5.20 -15.08
CA MET A 88 21.03 -4.95 -13.80
C MET A 88 19.62 -4.38 -14.00
N GLY A 89 19.40 -3.57 -15.01
CA GLY A 89 18.08 -3.08 -15.40
C GLY A 89 17.13 -4.22 -15.76
N LEU A 90 17.59 -5.15 -16.61
CA LEU A 90 16.82 -6.35 -16.96
C LEU A 90 16.50 -7.20 -15.72
N ILE A 91 17.49 -7.47 -14.87
CA ILE A 91 17.31 -8.24 -13.64
C ILE A 91 16.22 -7.61 -12.75
N GLN A 92 16.21 -6.28 -12.63
CA GLN A 92 15.19 -5.57 -11.85
C GLN A 92 13.81 -5.57 -12.55
N SER A 93 13.77 -5.43 -13.88
CA SER A 93 12.53 -5.52 -14.67
C SER A 93 11.86 -6.89 -14.57
N PHE A 94 12.64 -7.98 -14.48
CA PHE A 94 12.10 -9.33 -14.29
C PHE A 94 11.34 -9.48 -12.97
N PHE A 95 11.75 -8.76 -11.91
CA PHE A 95 10.97 -8.71 -10.67
C PHE A 95 9.55 -8.20 -10.92
N PHE A 96 9.42 -7.03 -11.57
CA PHE A 96 8.12 -6.43 -11.84
C PHE A 96 7.27 -7.27 -12.80
N ALA A 97 7.90 -7.97 -13.75
CA ALA A 97 7.20 -8.90 -14.63
C ALA A 97 6.58 -10.07 -13.86
N GLY A 98 7.35 -10.69 -12.96
CA GLY A 98 6.86 -11.76 -12.08
C GLY A 98 5.73 -11.28 -11.15
N TYR A 99 5.91 -10.10 -10.56
CA TYR A 99 4.93 -9.46 -9.68
C TYR A 99 3.60 -9.19 -10.41
N ALA A 100 3.66 -8.55 -11.57
CA ALA A 100 2.48 -8.23 -12.38
C ALA A 100 1.73 -9.50 -12.82
N LEU A 101 2.46 -10.54 -13.22
CA LEU A 101 1.88 -11.82 -13.63
C LEU A 101 1.07 -12.49 -12.50
N MET A 102 1.56 -12.41 -11.26
CA MET A 102 0.93 -13.06 -10.10
C MET A 102 -0.08 -12.18 -9.36
N GLN A 103 -0.28 -10.94 -9.75
CA GLN A 103 -1.19 -10.04 -9.05
C GLN A 103 -2.66 -10.51 -9.13
N VAL A 104 -3.13 -10.89 -10.31
CA VAL A 104 -4.49 -11.42 -10.51
C VAL A 104 -4.64 -12.85 -9.98
N PRO A 105 -3.78 -13.82 -10.36
CA PRO A 105 -3.82 -15.16 -9.76
C PRO A 105 -3.69 -15.14 -8.25
N GLY A 106 -2.83 -14.30 -7.70
CA GLY A 106 -2.65 -14.13 -6.26
C GLY A 106 -3.91 -13.62 -5.54
N GLY A 107 -4.64 -12.70 -6.16
CA GLY A 107 -5.96 -12.28 -5.69
C GLY A 107 -6.96 -13.43 -5.63
N MET A 108 -7.03 -14.24 -6.70
CA MET A 108 -7.87 -15.44 -6.75
C MET A 108 -7.46 -16.48 -5.69
N MET A 109 -6.16 -16.66 -5.47
CA MET A 109 -5.66 -17.53 -4.40
C MET A 109 -6.09 -17.01 -3.03
N ALA A 110 -5.97 -15.72 -2.77
CA ALA A 110 -6.36 -15.11 -1.50
C ALA A 110 -7.89 -15.19 -1.27
N GLU A 111 -8.70 -15.10 -2.32
CA GLU A 111 -10.15 -15.31 -2.23
C GLU A 111 -10.51 -16.79 -1.96
N LYS A 112 -9.80 -17.73 -2.57
CA LYS A 112 -10.09 -19.17 -2.49
C LYS A 112 -9.54 -19.83 -1.23
N PHE A 113 -8.28 -19.56 -0.91
CA PHE A 113 -7.55 -20.20 0.20
C PHE A 113 -7.48 -19.33 1.46
N GLY A 114 -7.94 -18.07 1.36
CA GLY A 114 -7.90 -17.11 2.44
C GLY A 114 -6.55 -16.39 2.58
N HIS A 115 -6.57 -15.34 3.40
CA HIS A 115 -5.40 -14.49 3.63
C HIS A 115 -4.30 -15.16 4.47
N ARG A 116 -4.68 -16.08 5.38
CA ARG A 116 -3.72 -16.79 6.24
C ARG A 116 -2.78 -17.65 5.43
N ILE A 117 -3.34 -18.53 4.59
CA ILE A 117 -2.57 -19.48 3.78
C ILE A 117 -1.83 -18.72 2.66
N THR A 118 -2.55 -17.91 1.88
CA THR A 118 -1.98 -17.18 0.75
C THR A 118 -0.88 -16.23 1.21
N GLY A 119 -1.09 -15.48 2.30
CA GLY A 119 -0.09 -14.58 2.87
C GLY A 119 1.15 -15.32 3.34
N SER A 120 0.98 -16.44 4.08
CA SER A 120 2.11 -17.25 4.56
C SER A 120 2.93 -17.82 3.41
N LEU A 121 2.27 -18.41 2.40
CA LEU A 121 2.95 -19.00 1.24
C LEU A 121 3.67 -17.94 0.41
N ALA A 122 3.04 -16.77 0.21
CA ALA A 122 3.65 -15.65 -0.48
C ALA A 122 4.94 -15.20 0.22
N VAL A 123 4.89 -14.99 1.55
CA VAL A 123 6.06 -14.57 2.34
C VAL A 123 7.16 -15.63 2.31
N ILE A 124 6.85 -16.91 2.49
CA ILE A 124 7.83 -18.00 2.40
C ILE A 124 8.48 -18.03 1.01
N TRP A 125 7.66 -17.96 -0.04
CA TRP A 125 8.12 -18.02 -1.40
C TRP A 125 9.11 -16.90 -1.70
N TRP A 126 8.73 -15.63 -1.50
CA TRP A 126 9.67 -14.55 -1.80
C TRP A 126 10.91 -14.59 -0.91
N SER A 127 10.79 -14.98 0.35
CA SER A 127 11.93 -15.07 1.27
C SER A 127 12.95 -16.11 0.83
N VAL A 128 12.49 -17.25 0.31
CA VAL A 128 13.38 -18.26 -0.30
C VAL A 128 14.12 -17.68 -1.49
N PHE A 129 13.44 -16.93 -2.38
CA PHE A 129 14.09 -16.32 -3.55
C PHE A 129 14.93 -15.09 -3.17
N THR A 130 14.61 -14.38 -2.10
CA THR A 130 15.52 -13.40 -1.50
C THR A 130 16.83 -14.07 -1.11
N ALA A 131 16.79 -15.16 -0.33
CA ALA A 131 17.98 -15.91 0.08
C ALA A 131 18.74 -16.50 -1.13
N LEU A 132 18.04 -17.03 -2.14
CA LEU A 132 18.64 -17.57 -3.35
C LEU A 132 19.38 -16.53 -4.20
N THR A 133 19.09 -15.25 -4.03
CA THR A 133 19.86 -14.16 -4.67
C THR A 133 21.33 -14.22 -4.25
N ALA A 134 21.65 -14.68 -3.03
CA ALA A 134 23.03 -14.82 -2.53
C ALA A 134 23.89 -15.85 -3.28
N VAL A 135 23.26 -16.84 -3.90
CA VAL A 135 23.94 -17.93 -4.62
C VAL A 135 23.85 -17.81 -6.13
N ALA A 136 23.13 -16.81 -6.64
CA ALA A 136 23.07 -16.52 -8.07
C ALA A 136 24.45 -16.14 -8.62
N LYS A 137 24.85 -16.66 -9.78
CA LYS A 137 26.21 -16.47 -10.32
C LYS A 137 26.25 -15.85 -11.73
N GLY A 138 25.14 -15.69 -12.41
CA GLY A 138 25.11 -15.17 -13.78
C GLY A 138 23.82 -14.41 -14.06
N LYS A 139 23.80 -13.63 -15.12
CA LYS A 139 22.68 -12.77 -15.53
C LYS A 139 21.34 -13.53 -15.51
N PHE A 140 21.32 -14.71 -16.13
CA PHE A 140 20.11 -15.53 -16.20
C PHE A 140 19.63 -15.98 -14.82
N SER A 141 20.56 -16.45 -13.95
CA SER A 141 20.18 -16.89 -12.60
C SER A 141 19.66 -15.75 -11.72
N PHE A 142 20.26 -14.55 -11.80
CA PHE A 142 19.73 -13.38 -11.13
C PHE A 142 18.35 -12.98 -11.67
N ALA A 143 18.17 -12.96 -12.99
CA ALA A 143 16.87 -12.64 -13.61
C ALA A 143 15.79 -13.65 -13.21
N ALA A 144 16.09 -14.96 -13.26
CA ALA A 144 15.16 -16.01 -12.87
C ALA A 144 14.77 -15.93 -11.38
N VAL A 145 15.76 -15.74 -10.50
CA VAL A 145 15.52 -15.57 -9.07
C VAL A 145 14.64 -14.32 -8.80
N ARG A 146 14.90 -13.21 -9.49
CA ARG A 146 14.10 -11.98 -9.35
C ARG A 146 12.70 -12.10 -9.92
N PHE A 147 12.52 -12.81 -11.02
CA PHE A 147 11.20 -13.12 -11.55
C PHE A 147 10.37 -13.95 -10.56
N LEU A 148 10.95 -15.01 -10.04
CA LEU A 148 10.31 -15.90 -9.06
C LEU A 148 10.06 -15.17 -7.70
N PHE A 149 10.98 -14.30 -7.29
CA PHE A 149 10.79 -13.42 -6.15
C PHE A 149 9.55 -12.54 -6.36
N GLY A 150 9.42 -11.89 -7.53
CA GLY A 150 8.26 -11.07 -7.88
C GLY A 150 6.95 -11.86 -7.88
N MET A 151 6.97 -13.08 -8.44
CA MET A 151 5.82 -13.97 -8.38
C MET A 151 5.36 -14.27 -6.94
N GLY A 152 6.30 -14.41 -6.02
CA GLY A 152 5.98 -14.63 -4.59
C GLY A 152 5.37 -13.41 -3.92
N GLU A 153 5.81 -12.22 -4.29
CA GLU A 153 5.33 -10.97 -3.68
C GLU A 153 3.95 -10.51 -4.20
N GLY A 154 3.61 -10.88 -5.45
CA GLY A 154 2.35 -10.46 -6.10
C GLY A 154 1.07 -10.73 -5.28
N PRO A 155 0.91 -11.90 -4.64
CA PRO A 155 -0.29 -12.25 -3.87
C PRO A 155 -0.47 -11.51 -2.54
N ILE A 156 0.57 -10.85 -2.00
CA ILE A 156 0.54 -10.38 -0.61
C ILE A 156 -0.43 -9.23 -0.36
N TYR A 157 -0.47 -8.25 -1.26
CA TYR A 157 -1.38 -7.11 -1.12
C TYR A 157 -2.85 -7.51 -1.20
N PRO A 158 -3.29 -8.37 -2.14
CA PRO A 158 -4.61 -8.98 -2.11
C PRO A 158 -4.91 -9.74 -0.80
N ALA A 159 -3.96 -10.52 -0.28
CA ALA A 159 -4.13 -11.23 0.99
C ALA A 159 -4.32 -10.26 2.16
N PHE A 160 -3.52 -9.19 2.24
CA PHE A 160 -3.67 -8.17 3.28
C PHE A 160 -4.98 -7.39 3.17
N ALA A 161 -5.45 -7.10 1.96
CA ALA A 161 -6.76 -6.49 1.78
C ALA A 161 -7.90 -7.34 2.35
N ILE A 162 -7.84 -8.67 2.15
CA ILE A 162 -8.80 -9.62 2.75
C ILE A 162 -8.64 -9.67 4.27
N ALA A 163 -7.41 -9.70 4.80
CA ALA A 163 -7.15 -9.65 6.22
C ALA A 163 -7.75 -8.39 6.87
N ILE A 164 -7.49 -7.22 6.30
CA ILE A 164 -8.06 -5.95 6.76
C ILE A 164 -9.59 -5.99 6.69
N PHE A 165 -10.16 -6.53 5.61
CA PHE A 165 -11.61 -6.69 5.49
C PHE A 165 -12.22 -7.53 6.60
N ARG A 166 -11.55 -8.60 7.02
CA ARG A 166 -12.04 -9.55 8.03
C ARG A 166 -11.75 -9.14 9.47
N TRP A 167 -10.67 -8.40 9.72
CA TRP A 167 -10.21 -8.06 11.07
C TRP A 167 -10.66 -6.68 11.56
N PHE A 168 -11.18 -5.82 10.67
CA PHE A 168 -11.55 -4.46 11.03
C PHE A 168 -12.99 -4.13 10.62
N ASN A 169 -13.69 -3.33 11.44
CA ASN A 169 -15.00 -2.81 11.11
C ASN A 169 -14.90 -1.72 10.02
N LYS A 170 -16.05 -1.31 9.49
CA LYS A 170 -16.12 -0.33 8.37
C LYS A 170 -15.42 1.00 8.69
N LYS A 171 -15.46 1.46 9.94
CA LYS A 171 -14.90 2.76 10.37
C LYS A 171 -13.36 2.71 10.49
N GLU A 172 -12.79 1.53 10.77
CA GLU A 172 -11.36 1.35 11.04
C GLU A 172 -10.55 0.85 9.84
N LYS A 173 -11.19 0.36 8.77
CA LYS A 173 -10.50 -0.20 7.58
C LYS A 173 -9.52 0.80 6.94
N GLY A 174 -9.87 2.08 6.90
CA GLY A 174 -8.97 3.11 6.37
C GLY A 174 -7.68 3.24 7.18
N ASN A 175 -7.81 3.26 8.51
CA ASN A 175 -6.65 3.31 9.41
C ASN A 175 -5.80 2.03 9.28
N ALA A 176 -6.42 0.85 9.23
CA ALA A 176 -5.70 -0.41 9.04
C ALA A 176 -4.96 -0.46 7.70
N SER A 177 -5.56 0.05 6.61
CA SER A 177 -4.89 0.16 5.31
C SER A 177 -3.69 1.12 5.35
N SER A 178 -3.71 2.12 6.22
CA SER A 178 -2.58 3.03 6.40
C SER A 178 -1.35 2.31 6.95
N PHE A 179 -1.51 1.27 7.78
CA PHE A 179 -0.38 0.45 8.24
C PHE A 179 0.32 -0.26 7.08
N LEU A 180 -0.45 -0.80 6.13
CA LEU A 180 0.08 -1.42 4.92
C LEU A 180 0.93 -0.43 4.10
N LEU A 181 0.39 0.74 3.81
CA LEU A 181 1.07 1.76 3.00
C LEU A 181 2.29 2.35 3.71
N ASN A 182 2.17 2.62 5.01
CA ASN A 182 3.27 3.18 5.80
C ASN A 182 4.45 2.20 5.89
N GLY A 183 4.18 0.90 6.05
CA GLY A 183 5.21 -0.12 5.98
C GLY A 183 5.95 -0.07 4.64
N SER A 184 5.20 -0.02 3.54
CA SER A 184 5.75 0.02 2.18
C SER A 184 6.64 1.23 1.93
N PHE A 185 6.23 2.41 2.37
CA PHE A 185 7.02 3.63 2.15
C PHE A 185 8.22 3.75 3.08
N LEU A 186 8.13 3.21 4.30
CA LEU A 186 9.24 3.26 5.25
C LEU A 186 10.39 2.31 4.87
N GLY A 187 10.10 1.23 4.11
CA GLY A 187 11.10 0.31 3.60
C GLY A 187 12.24 1.03 2.84
N PRO A 188 11.93 1.81 1.80
CA PRO A 188 12.93 2.58 1.07
C PRO A 188 13.61 3.71 1.87
N VAL A 189 13.03 4.17 2.96
CA VAL A 189 13.68 5.17 3.85
C VAL A 189 14.77 4.52 4.68
N ILE A 190 14.49 3.40 5.33
CA ILE A 190 15.43 2.73 6.24
C ILE A 190 16.30 1.72 5.50
N GLY A 191 15.77 1.10 4.45
CA GLY A 191 16.40 0.02 3.69
C GLY A 191 17.82 0.31 3.22
N PRO A 192 18.10 1.44 2.56
CA PRO A 192 19.43 1.74 2.07
C PRO A 192 20.47 1.79 3.18
N ALA A 193 20.20 2.52 4.27
CA ALA A 193 21.13 2.64 5.39
C ALA A 193 21.38 1.28 6.08
N LEU A 194 20.32 0.52 6.36
CA LEU A 194 20.43 -0.79 6.98
C LEU A 194 21.17 -1.78 6.09
N THR A 195 20.85 -1.80 4.79
CA THR A 195 21.53 -2.66 3.81
C THR A 195 23.02 -2.35 3.75
N VAL A 196 23.41 -1.06 3.72
CA VAL A 196 24.83 -0.66 3.72
C VAL A 196 25.55 -1.09 4.98
N VAL A 197 24.95 -0.90 6.16
CA VAL A 197 25.52 -1.34 7.43
C VAL A 197 25.74 -2.86 7.42
N LEU A 198 24.75 -3.63 7.03
CA LEU A 198 24.88 -5.09 6.95
C LEU A 198 25.92 -5.50 5.89
N MET A 199 25.91 -4.86 4.72
CA MET A 199 26.89 -5.16 3.67
C MET A 199 28.33 -4.91 4.10
N SER A 200 28.57 -3.85 4.87
CA SER A 200 29.93 -3.51 5.36
C SER A 200 30.42 -4.46 6.43
N THR A 201 29.53 -5.15 7.15
CA THR A 201 29.88 -6.07 8.24
C THR A 201 29.96 -7.53 7.80
N VAL A 202 28.96 -7.99 7.03
CA VAL A 202 28.83 -9.42 6.67
C VAL A 202 28.87 -9.69 5.16
N GLY A 203 28.98 -8.63 4.33
CA GLY A 203 28.97 -8.73 2.87
C GLY A 203 27.56 -8.85 2.28
N TRP A 204 27.43 -8.50 1.00
CA TRP A 204 26.12 -8.39 0.34
C TRP A 204 25.34 -9.72 0.29
N LYS A 205 26.04 -10.87 0.11
CA LYS A 205 25.39 -12.20 0.05
C LYS A 205 24.68 -12.52 1.36
N MET A 206 25.33 -12.25 2.49
CA MET A 206 24.74 -12.48 3.81
C MET A 206 23.54 -11.58 4.08
N VAL A 207 23.49 -10.38 3.52
CA VAL A 207 22.31 -9.51 3.63
C VAL A 207 21.08 -10.22 3.07
N PHE A 208 21.15 -10.79 1.86
CA PHE A 208 20.02 -11.51 1.25
C PHE A 208 19.62 -12.77 2.05
N LEU A 209 20.60 -13.49 2.61
CA LEU A 209 20.32 -14.63 3.48
C LEU A 209 19.61 -14.22 4.77
N ILE A 210 20.07 -13.14 5.44
CA ILE A 210 19.47 -12.62 6.67
C ILE A 210 18.02 -12.20 6.40
N PHE A 211 17.77 -11.44 5.33
CA PHE A 211 16.40 -11.00 5.00
C PHE A 211 15.50 -12.18 4.64
N GLY A 212 16.01 -13.19 3.92
CA GLY A 212 15.27 -14.41 3.66
C GLY A 212 14.86 -15.15 4.94
N ILE A 213 15.78 -15.29 5.91
CA ILE A 213 15.47 -15.90 7.21
C ILE A 213 14.43 -15.07 7.98
N VAL A 214 14.60 -13.75 8.04
CA VAL A 214 13.64 -12.84 8.69
C VAL A 214 12.26 -13.00 8.09
N GLY A 215 12.15 -13.04 6.75
CA GLY A 215 10.86 -13.24 6.08
C GLY A 215 10.21 -14.59 6.42
N ILE A 216 10.97 -15.69 6.47
CA ILE A 216 10.44 -17.02 6.88
C ILE A 216 9.91 -16.98 8.32
N LEU A 217 10.64 -16.32 9.24
CA LEU A 217 10.16 -16.14 10.62
C LEU A 217 8.87 -15.32 10.67
N MET A 218 8.75 -14.29 9.84
CA MET A 218 7.53 -13.49 9.74
C MET A 218 6.36 -14.28 9.16
N ALA A 219 6.58 -15.14 8.18
CA ALA A 219 5.57 -16.04 7.66
C ALA A 219 5.04 -16.99 8.74
N TRP A 220 5.93 -17.51 9.58
CA TRP A 220 5.55 -18.34 10.72
C TRP A 220 4.71 -17.54 11.75
N VAL A 221 5.11 -16.31 12.08
CA VAL A 221 4.34 -15.41 12.97
C VAL A 221 2.97 -15.11 12.38
N TRP A 222 2.92 -14.75 11.09
CA TRP A 222 1.66 -14.49 10.38
C TRP A 222 0.73 -15.70 10.46
N HIS A 223 1.23 -16.88 10.09
CA HIS A 223 0.45 -18.11 10.07
C HIS A 223 -0.10 -18.48 11.45
N LYS A 224 0.71 -18.29 12.50
CA LYS A 224 0.35 -18.66 13.88
C LYS A 224 -0.66 -17.71 14.50
N TYR A 225 -0.50 -16.39 14.30
CA TYR A 225 -1.23 -15.38 15.04
C TYR A 225 -2.40 -14.74 14.28
N VAL A 226 -2.49 -14.92 12.96
CA VAL A 226 -3.54 -14.30 12.15
C VAL A 226 -4.41 -15.41 11.52
N PRO A 227 -5.36 -15.99 12.28
CA PRO A 227 -6.29 -16.97 11.74
C PRO A 227 -7.22 -16.34 10.71
N GLU A 228 -7.87 -17.18 9.93
CA GLU A 228 -8.75 -16.76 8.84
C GLU A 228 -9.97 -15.98 9.34
N ASN A 229 -10.51 -16.42 10.50
CA ASN A 229 -11.61 -15.75 11.17
C ASN A 229 -11.13 -15.19 12.52
N PRO A 230 -11.38 -13.91 12.84
CA PRO A 230 -11.07 -13.36 14.17
C PRO A 230 -11.63 -14.16 15.34
N ALA A 231 -12.79 -14.80 15.16
CA ALA A 231 -13.42 -15.65 16.19
C ALA A 231 -12.58 -16.90 16.54
N GLU A 232 -11.69 -17.35 15.67
CA GLU A 232 -10.79 -18.49 15.92
C GLU A 232 -9.56 -18.10 16.74
N SER A 233 -9.34 -16.79 16.96
CA SER A 233 -8.18 -16.29 17.67
C SER A 233 -8.38 -16.37 19.19
N PRO A 234 -7.50 -17.08 19.94
CA PRO A 234 -7.58 -17.13 21.40
C PRO A 234 -7.24 -15.77 22.06
N TYR A 235 -6.81 -14.79 21.29
CA TYR A 235 -6.42 -13.46 21.77
C TYR A 235 -7.52 -12.41 21.57
N VAL A 236 -8.61 -12.75 20.90
CA VAL A 236 -9.76 -11.87 20.64
C VAL A 236 -10.87 -12.23 21.62
N ASN A 237 -11.25 -11.28 22.48
CA ASN A 237 -12.38 -11.49 23.39
C ASN A 237 -13.72 -11.13 22.71
N GLU A 238 -14.83 -11.49 23.36
CA GLU A 238 -16.19 -11.27 22.83
C GLU A 238 -16.47 -9.79 22.55
N ALA A 239 -15.96 -8.87 23.38
CA ALA A 239 -16.13 -7.44 23.19
C ALA A 239 -15.42 -6.95 21.91
N GLU A 240 -14.22 -7.45 21.64
CA GLU A 240 -13.51 -7.12 20.39
C GLU A 240 -14.18 -7.77 19.18
N LEU A 241 -14.65 -9.01 19.31
CA LEU A 241 -15.35 -9.70 18.22
C LEU A 241 -16.65 -8.98 17.85
N ALA A 242 -17.43 -8.53 18.84
CA ALA A 242 -18.62 -7.73 18.63
C ALA A 242 -18.28 -6.40 17.91
N HIS A 243 -17.21 -5.73 18.33
CA HIS A 243 -16.74 -4.49 17.68
C HIS A 243 -16.28 -4.71 16.24
N ILE A 244 -15.54 -5.79 15.94
CA ILE A 244 -15.12 -6.16 14.57
C ILE A 244 -16.36 -6.38 13.68
N ASN A 245 -17.41 -6.98 14.23
CA ASN A 245 -18.64 -7.26 13.48
C ASN A 245 -19.63 -6.08 13.44
N GLU A 246 -19.36 -5.00 14.17
CA GLU A 246 -20.21 -3.80 14.16
C GLU A 246 -20.39 -3.26 12.74
N GLY A 247 -21.63 -3.16 12.28
CA GLY A 247 -21.97 -2.65 10.94
C GLY A 247 -21.65 -3.60 9.79
N ARG A 248 -21.33 -4.86 10.06
CA ARG A 248 -21.34 -5.93 9.06
C ARG A 248 -22.78 -6.34 8.81
N THR A 249 -23.24 -6.12 7.60
CA THR A 249 -24.47 -6.75 7.14
C THR A 249 -24.09 -8.10 6.53
N ASP A 250 -24.70 -9.18 7.04
CA ASP A 250 -24.55 -10.54 6.49
C ASP A 250 -25.26 -10.71 5.12
N VAL A 251 -25.53 -9.61 4.47
CA VAL A 251 -26.08 -9.65 3.11
C VAL A 251 -24.95 -10.18 2.20
N PRO A 252 -25.16 -11.33 1.53
CA PRO A 252 -24.23 -11.79 0.52
C PRO A 252 -24.03 -10.65 -0.47
N ILE A 253 -22.81 -10.11 -0.55
CA ILE A 253 -22.49 -9.14 -1.59
C ILE A 253 -22.62 -9.92 -2.90
N VAL A 254 -23.75 -9.75 -3.58
CA VAL A 254 -23.91 -10.24 -4.95
C VAL A 254 -22.87 -9.47 -5.76
N LYS A 255 -21.73 -10.11 -6.00
CA LYS A 255 -20.66 -9.51 -6.80
C LYS A 255 -21.21 -9.36 -8.22
N LYS A 256 -21.71 -8.18 -8.55
CA LYS A 256 -22.00 -7.85 -9.96
C LYS A 256 -20.66 -7.89 -10.70
N ALA A 257 -20.61 -8.59 -11.82
CA ALA A 257 -19.44 -8.56 -12.69
C ALA A 257 -19.22 -7.13 -13.19
N ALA A 258 -17.96 -6.66 -13.15
CA ALA A 258 -17.65 -5.34 -13.67
C ALA A 258 -18.00 -5.28 -15.17
N PRO A 259 -18.64 -4.21 -15.64
CA PRO A 259 -19.07 -4.06 -17.04
C PRO A 259 -17.86 -3.67 -17.91
N TRP A 260 -16.95 -4.59 -18.12
CA TRP A 260 -15.68 -4.38 -18.82
C TRP A 260 -15.87 -3.72 -20.20
N GLY A 261 -16.95 -4.05 -20.93
CA GLY A 261 -17.23 -3.42 -22.21
C GLY A 261 -17.39 -1.90 -22.12
N LYS A 262 -18.09 -1.39 -21.09
CA LYS A 262 -18.22 0.06 -20.84
C LYS A 262 -16.92 0.67 -20.33
N LEU A 263 -16.18 -0.06 -19.49
CA LEU A 263 -14.92 0.42 -18.96
C LEU A 263 -13.91 0.64 -20.07
N PHE A 264 -13.70 -0.32 -20.96
CA PHE A 264 -12.74 -0.21 -22.07
C PHE A 264 -13.09 0.86 -23.11
N THR A 265 -14.35 1.28 -23.22
CA THR A 265 -14.77 2.39 -24.10
C THR A 265 -14.63 3.76 -23.45
N SER A 266 -14.35 3.82 -22.14
CA SER A 266 -14.23 5.07 -21.40
C SER A 266 -12.83 5.67 -21.50
N VAL A 267 -12.73 6.92 -21.95
CA VAL A 267 -11.46 7.68 -21.97
C VAL A 267 -10.87 7.81 -20.57
N GLN A 268 -11.71 7.98 -19.56
CA GLN A 268 -11.26 8.14 -18.17
C GLN A 268 -10.61 6.87 -17.62
N PHE A 269 -11.08 5.69 -18.06
CA PHE A 269 -10.52 4.40 -17.67
C PHE A 269 -9.09 4.22 -18.19
N TRP A 270 -8.82 4.65 -19.41
CA TRP A 270 -7.46 4.67 -19.96
C TRP A 270 -6.61 5.77 -19.34
N ALA A 271 -7.16 6.96 -19.16
CA ALA A 271 -6.46 8.09 -18.59
C ALA A 271 -5.95 7.83 -17.16
N ILE A 272 -6.79 7.17 -16.31
CA ILE A 272 -6.36 6.81 -14.93
C ILE A 272 -5.23 5.78 -14.96
N GLY A 273 -5.22 4.87 -15.94
CA GLY A 273 -4.13 3.93 -16.15
C GLY A 273 -2.85 4.62 -16.60
N VAL A 274 -2.94 5.46 -17.65
CA VAL A 274 -1.76 6.15 -18.24
C VAL A 274 -1.08 7.08 -17.25
N GLN A 275 -1.85 7.91 -16.51
CA GLN A 275 -1.25 8.79 -15.52
C GLN A 275 -0.56 8.01 -14.39
N TYR A 276 -1.13 6.86 -13.98
CA TYR A 276 -0.53 6.06 -12.94
C TYR A 276 0.69 5.27 -13.43
N PHE A 277 0.67 4.83 -14.69
CA PHE A 277 1.86 4.29 -15.37
C PHE A 277 3.03 5.27 -15.29
N ILE A 278 2.82 6.56 -15.64
CA ILE A 278 3.86 7.57 -15.57
C ILE A 278 4.32 7.82 -14.13
N THR A 279 3.39 7.89 -13.20
CA THR A 279 3.69 8.10 -11.78
C THR A 279 4.59 7.00 -11.22
N ASP A 280 4.21 5.74 -11.46
CA ASP A 280 4.97 4.58 -11.02
C ASP A 280 6.26 4.38 -11.81
N TYR A 281 6.28 4.68 -13.13
CA TYR A 281 7.48 4.67 -13.94
C TYR A 281 8.55 5.57 -13.31
N ILE A 282 8.21 6.82 -12.98
CA ILE A 282 9.15 7.75 -12.33
C ILE A 282 9.58 7.21 -10.96
N MET A 283 8.64 6.76 -10.14
CA MET A 283 8.95 6.18 -8.82
C MET A 283 9.91 4.99 -8.91
N PHE A 284 9.71 4.11 -9.89
CA PHE A 284 10.55 2.93 -10.06
C PHE A 284 11.93 3.24 -10.66
N VAL A 285 12.09 4.35 -11.39
CA VAL A 285 13.42 4.88 -11.73
C VAL A 285 14.20 5.20 -10.45
N PHE A 286 13.58 5.91 -9.50
CA PHE A 286 14.21 6.19 -8.21
C PHE A 286 14.50 4.91 -7.42
N LEU A 287 13.54 3.98 -7.36
CA LEU A 287 13.70 2.74 -6.61
C LEU A 287 14.88 1.90 -7.14
N ALA A 288 15.01 1.81 -8.46
CA ALA A 288 16.02 1.00 -9.11
C ALA A 288 17.40 1.66 -9.11
N TRP A 289 17.48 2.95 -9.36
CA TRP A 289 18.71 3.59 -9.80
C TRP A 289 19.24 4.71 -8.90
N LEU A 290 18.44 5.25 -7.97
CA LEU A 290 18.90 6.31 -7.07
C LEU A 290 20.22 6.00 -6.37
N PRO A 291 20.42 4.79 -5.78
CA PRO A 291 21.69 4.46 -5.14
C PRO A 291 22.89 4.54 -6.09
N LEU A 292 22.79 3.92 -7.26
CA LEU A 292 23.88 3.91 -8.24
C LEU A 292 24.13 5.29 -8.82
N TYR A 293 23.07 6.05 -9.12
CA TYR A 293 23.17 7.43 -9.61
C TYR A 293 23.96 8.34 -8.64
N LEU A 294 23.65 8.28 -7.35
CA LEU A 294 24.37 9.07 -6.33
C LEU A 294 25.86 8.71 -6.25
N MET A 295 26.20 7.45 -6.46
CA MET A 295 27.58 7.00 -6.45
C MET A 295 28.33 7.38 -7.74
N GLU A 296 27.75 7.12 -8.90
CA GLU A 296 28.43 7.34 -10.20
C GLU A 296 28.45 8.81 -10.63
N ALA A 297 27.31 9.52 -10.50
CA ALA A 297 27.20 10.89 -10.97
C ALA A 297 27.73 11.93 -9.97
N HIS A 298 27.61 11.64 -8.67
CA HIS A 298 27.96 12.59 -7.61
C HIS A 298 29.06 12.10 -6.66
N GLY A 299 29.67 10.94 -6.91
CA GLY A 299 30.83 10.44 -6.17
C GLY A 299 30.52 10.09 -4.69
N PHE A 300 29.28 9.77 -4.34
CA PHE A 300 28.96 9.37 -2.98
C PHE A 300 29.66 8.06 -2.65
N SER A 301 30.25 8.00 -1.45
CA SER A 301 30.66 6.71 -0.87
C SER A 301 29.42 5.87 -0.56
N LEU A 302 29.59 4.55 -0.43
CA LEU A 302 28.51 3.63 -0.10
C LEU A 302 27.76 4.05 1.18
N ALA A 303 28.50 4.46 2.22
CA ALA A 303 27.94 4.93 3.48
C ALA A 303 27.10 6.22 3.30
N LYS A 304 27.64 7.19 2.55
CA LYS A 304 26.97 8.46 2.29
C LYS A 304 25.69 8.24 1.47
N MET A 305 25.76 7.40 0.45
CA MET A 305 24.62 7.01 -0.37
C MET A 305 23.52 6.35 0.48
N GLY A 306 23.88 5.42 1.38
CA GLY A 306 22.89 4.74 2.24
C GLY A 306 22.05 5.69 3.10
N ILE A 307 22.65 6.80 3.55
CA ILE A 307 21.93 7.81 4.34
C ILE A 307 21.10 8.73 3.43
N TRP A 308 21.71 9.28 2.39
CA TRP A 308 21.09 10.33 1.58
C TRP A 308 20.05 9.81 0.57
N ALA A 309 20.12 8.54 0.19
CA ALA A 309 19.08 7.90 -0.62
C ALA A 309 17.72 7.79 0.11
N ALA A 310 17.69 7.94 1.44
CA ALA A 310 16.46 7.95 2.23
C ALA A 310 15.64 9.25 2.06
N MET A 311 16.29 10.38 1.79
CA MET A 311 15.66 11.71 1.80
C MET A 311 14.51 11.86 0.79
N PRO A 312 14.64 11.43 -0.49
CA PRO A 312 13.53 11.49 -1.44
C PRO A 312 12.30 10.69 -0.97
N TRP A 313 12.50 9.52 -0.37
CA TRP A 313 11.42 8.68 0.14
C TRP A 313 10.75 9.27 1.37
N LEU A 314 11.52 9.87 2.29
CA LEU A 314 10.99 10.56 3.44
C LEU A 314 10.10 11.74 3.02
N THR A 315 10.55 12.51 2.03
CA THR A 315 9.77 13.62 1.46
C THR A 315 8.48 13.13 0.80
N LEU A 316 8.53 11.99 0.10
CA LEU A 316 7.34 11.34 -0.48
C LEU A 316 6.30 11.02 0.59
N ILE A 317 6.72 10.43 1.71
CA ILE A 317 5.83 10.11 2.83
C ILE A 317 5.16 11.38 3.35
N ILE A 318 5.95 12.40 3.69
CA ILE A 318 5.45 13.66 4.27
C ILE A 318 4.44 14.32 3.33
N ILE A 319 4.75 14.42 2.03
CA ILE A 319 3.87 15.07 1.07
C ILE A 319 2.61 14.25 0.81
N THR A 320 2.72 12.90 0.73
CA THR A 320 1.54 12.04 0.53
C THR A 320 0.50 12.22 1.65
N PHE A 321 0.94 12.22 2.91
CA PHE A 321 0.03 12.42 4.04
C PHE A 321 -0.54 13.83 4.10
N SER A 322 0.32 14.83 3.94
CA SER A 322 -0.10 16.23 3.98
C SER A 322 -1.11 16.54 2.87
N SER A 323 -0.86 16.07 1.65
CA SER A 323 -1.74 16.30 0.50
C SER A 323 -3.14 15.72 0.69
N GLY A 324 -3.23 14.52 1.26
CA GLY A 324 -4.52 13.90 1.57
C GLY A 324 -5.37 14.79 2.47
N TYR A 325 -4.79 15.20 3.59
CA TYR A 325 -5.47 16.07 4.54
C TYR A 325 -5.94 17.40 3.92
N PHE A 326 -5.07 18.09 3.18
CA PHE A 326 -5.42 19.38 2.57
C PHE A 326 -6.44 19.25 1.45
N CYS A 327 -6.34 18.24 0.58
CA CYS A 327 -7.31 18.01 -0.49
C CYS A 327 -8.69 17.67 0.08
N ASP A 328 -8.78 16.77 1.05
CA ASP A 328 -10.06 16.37 1.64
C ASP A 328 -10.72 17.54 2.40
N LYS A 329 -9.92 18.34 3.12
CA LYS A 329 -10.42 19.56 3.79
C LYS A 329 -10.93 20.62 2.81
N ALA A 330 -10.27 20.79 1.66
CA ALA A 330 -10.71 21.73 0.63
C ALA A 330 -12.03 21.27 0.00
N ILE A 331 -12.16 19.99 -0.32
CA ILE A 331 -13.38 19.40 -0.87
C ILE A 331 -14.53 19.49 0.15
N ALA A 332 -14.28 19.21 1.42
CA ALA A 332 -15.26 19.32 2.49
C ALA A 332 -15.77 20.77 2.67
N LYS A 333 -14.97 21.78 2.31
CA LYS A 333 -15.37 23.21 2.28
C LYS A 333 -16.10 23.64 1.01
N GLY A 334 -16.42 22.69 0.10
CA GLY A 334 -17.20 22.95 -1.12
C GLY A 334 -16.36 23.21 -2.37
N ALA A 335 -15.03 23.01 -2.33
CA ALA A 335 -14.21 23.09 -3.54
C ALA A 335 -14.53 21.93 -4.50
N SER A 336 -14.43 22.20 -5.81
CA SER A 336 -14.68 21.19 -6.84
C SER A 336 -13.72 20.02 -6.73
N GLN A 337 -14.26 18.81 -6.57
CA GLN A 337 -13.50 17.57 -6.48
C GLN A 337 -12.63 17.34 -7.73
N TYR A 338 -13.18 17.65 -8.92
CA TYR A 338 -12.43 17.54 -10.18
C TYR A 338 -11.18 18.43 -10.13
N TRP A 339 -11.36 19.74 -9.89
CA TRP A 339 -10.23 20.66 -9.91
C TRP A 339 -9.19 20.38 -8.82
N ILE A 340 -9.62 20.09 -7.59
CA ILE A 340 -8.67 19.77 -6.51
C ILE A 340 -7.85 18.54 -6.84
N ARG A 341 -8.47 17.43 -7.28
CA ARG A 341 -7.74 16.18 -7.61
C ARG A 341 -6.88 16.33 -8.86
N THR A 342 -7.39 16.97 -9.91
CA THR A 342 -6.63 17.20 -11.16
C THR A 342 -5.45 18.12 -10.92
N LEU A 343 -5.64 19.25 -10.19
CA LEU A 343 -4.54 20.18 -9.88
C LEU A 343 -3.49 19.53 -8.99
N CYS A 344 -3.89 18.79 -7.94
CA CYS A 344 -2.93 18.06 -7.10
C CYS A 344 -2.14 17.02 -7.92
N GLY A 345 -2.82 16.21 -8.72
CA GLY A 345 -2.17 15.19 -9.54
C GLY A 345 -1.23 15.78 -10.59
N SER A 346 -1.70 16.79 -11.32
CA SER A 346 -0.88 17.48 -12.35
C SER A 346 0.29 18.24 -11.74
N ALA A 347 0.05 19.01 -10.66
CA ALA A 347 1.11 19.75 -9.98
C ALA A 347 2.20 18.82 -9.44
N GLY A 348 1.79 17.65 -8.89
CA GLY A 348 2.74 16.65 -8.42
C GLY A 348 3.71 16.21 -9.52
N ILE A 349 3.20 15.90 -10.72
CA ILE A 349 4.04 15.49 -11.86
C ILE A 349 4.85 16.67 -12.42
N ILE A 350 4.26 17.86 -12.51
CA ILE A 350 4.96 19.06 -13.01
C ILE A 350 6.15 19.40 -12.10
N ILE A 351 5.91 19.49 -10.79
CA ILE A 351 6.98 19.78 -9.82
C ILE A 351 8.05 18.68 -9.86
N CYS A 352 7.62 17.40 -9.94
CA CYS A 352 8.51 16.27 -10.08
C CYS A 352 9.43 16.42 -11.29
N SER A 353 8.86 16.68 -12.48
CA SER A 353 9.60 16.79 -13.73
C SER A 353 10.54 18.00 -13.73
N LEU A 354 10.09 19.15 -13.23
CA LEU A 354 10.93 20.35 -13.14
C LEU A 354 12.08 20.15 -12.14
N ALA A 355 11.80 19.61 -10.96
CA ALA A 355 12.84 19.34 -9.96
C ALA A 355 13.85 18.31 -10.47
N LEU A 356 13.39 17.27 -11.19
CA LEU A 356 14.27 16.28 -11.80
C LEU A 356 15.17 16.90 -12.89
N TYR A 357 14.61 17.77 -13.72
CA TYR A 357 15.39 18.52 -14.71
C TYR A 357 16.43 19.45 -14.04
N ILE A 358 16.07 20.17 -12.98
CA ILE A 358 17.01 21.04 -12.25
C ILE A 358 18.10 20.19 -11.58
N ALA A 359 17.78 19.01 -11.08
CA ALA A 359 18.76 18.08 -10.51
C ALA A 359 19.87 17.75 -11.52
N THR A 360 19.56 17.56 -12.82
CA THR A 360 20.57 17.29 -13.87
C THR A 360 21.48 18.50 -14.16
N ARG A 361 21.11 19.69 -13.74
CA ARG A 361 21.90 20.93 -13.90
C ARG A 361 22.63 21.32 -12.63
N THR A 362 22.50 20.55 -11.57
CA THR A 362 23.05 20.88 -10.24
C THR A 362 24.30 20.05 -9.98
N ALA A 363 25.46 20.69 -9.97
CA ALA A 363 26.75 20.02 -9.75
C ALA A 363 27.00 19.69 -8.27
N ASP A 364 26.47 20.49 -7.34
CA ASP A 364 26.63 20.24 -5.91
C ASP A 364 25.83 18.99 -5.48
N PRO A 365 26.47 17.98 -4.91
CA PRO A 365 25.82 16.72 -4.56
C PRO A 365 24.67 16.87 -3.56
N MET A 366 24.76 17.80 -2.60
CA MET A 366 23.73 17.97 -1.58
C MET A 366 22.51 18.70 -2.13
N GLN A 367 22.72 19.73 -2.96
CA GLN A 367 21.63 20.41 -3.66
C GLN A 367 20.95 19.45 -4.64
N ASN A 368 21.72 18.58 -5.32
CA ASN A 368 21.15 17.54 -6.17
C ASN A 368 20.19 16.63 -5.39
N VAL A 369 20.58 16.12 -4.22
CA VAL A 369 19.71 15.32 -3.36
C VAL A 369 18.47 16.10 -2.92
N MET A 370 18.57 17.41 -2.66
CA MET A 370 17.40 18.24 -2.34
C MET A 370 16.41 18.31 -3.51
N TRP A 371 16.89 18.51 -4.73
CA TRP A 371 16.04 18.51 -5.92
C TRP A 371 15.43 17.14 -6.21
N LEU A 372 16.19 16.05 -6.03
CA LEU A 372 15.67 14.69 -6.13
C LEU A 372 14.61 14.41 -5.07
N SER A 373 14.81 14.96 -3.86
CA SER A 373 13.84 14.83 -2.75
C SER A 373 12.54 15.58 -3.06
N LEU A 374 12.64 16.78 -3.63
CA LEU A 374 11.47 17.53 -4.11
C LEU A 374 10.79 16.80 -5.26
N SER A 375 11.56 16.24 -6.19
CA SER A 375 11.05 15.48 -7.32
C SER A 375 10.24 14.28 -6.88
N LEU A 376 10.83 13.31 -6.19
CA LEU A 376 10.12 12.12 -5.73
C LEU A 376 9.01 12.50 -4.74
N GLY A 377 9.29 13.43 -3.83
CA GLY A 377 8.33 13.89 -2.83
C GLY A 377 7.04 14.43 -3.44
N SER A 378 7.14 15.21 -4.50
CA SER A 378 5.95 15.80 -5.16
C SER A 378 5.03 14.76 -5.80
N LEU A 379 5.52 13.55 -6.13
CA LEU A 379 4.65 12.44 -6.54
C LEU A 379 3.65 12.03 -5.44
N GLY A 380 3.91 12.39 -4.18
CA GLY A 380 2.97 12.18 -3.09
C GLY A 380 1.61 12.87 -3.32
N LEU A 381 1.60 14.04 -3.98
CA LEU A 381 0.37 14.71 -4.42
C LEU A 381 -0.39 13.83 -5.41
N THR A 382 0.34 13.26 -6.37
CA THR A 382 -0.22 12.43 -7.44
C THR A 382 -0.74 11.11 -6.92
N PHE A 383 0.01 10.40 -6.07
CA PHE A 383 -0.42 9.13 -5.49
C PHE A 383 -1.73 9.26 -4.73
N ASN A 384 -1.85 10.26 -3.86
CA ASN A 384 -3.07 10.51 -3.11
C ASN A 384 -4.26 10.79 -4.05
N ALA A 385 -4.07 11.68 -5.03
CA ALA A 385 -5.11 12.02 -6.00
C ALA A 385 -5.55 10.80 -6.83
N SER A 386 -4.60 9.95 -7.28
CA SER A 386 -4.86 8.78 -8.13
C SER A 386 -5.76 7.76 -7.44
N TRP A 387 -5.41 7.36 -6.20
CA TRP A 387 -6.20 6.39 -5.44
C TRP A 387 -7.60 6.91 -5.11
N ALA A 388 -7.71 8.19 -4.73
CA ALA A 388 -9.01 8.79 -4.49
C ALA A 388 -9.88 8.85 -5.77
N CYS A 389 -9.26 9.18 -6.93
CA CYS A 389 -9.96 9.19 -8.21
C CYS A 389 -10.40 7.79 -8.64
N ALA A 390 -9.56 6.77 -8.46
CA ALA A 390 -9.90 5.40 -8.81
C ALA A 390 -11.14 4.89 -8.05
N ILE A 391 -11.22 5.22 -6.75
CA ILE A 391 -12.38 4.88 -5.91
C ILE A 391 -13.63 5.59 -6.41
N ASN A 392 -13.54 6.90 -6.70
CA ASN A 392 -14.70 7.70 -7.11
C ASN A 392 -15.21 7.34 -8.52
N LEU A 393 -14.29 7.11 -9.47
CA LEU A 393 -14.63 6.67 -10.82
C LEU A 393 -15.31 5.30 -10.84
N GLY A 394 -14.90 4.43 -9.92
CA GLY A 394 -15.35 3.05 -9.86
C GLY A 394 -16.68 2.85 -9.15
N GLY A 395 -17.02 3.68 -8.16
CA GLY A 395 -18.21 3.47 -7.33
C GLY A 395 -18.30 2.03 -6.80
N GLU A 396 -19.32 1.27 -7.25
CA GLU A 396 -19.48 -0.16 -6.91
C GLU A 396 -18.32 -1.03 -7.45
N PHE A 397 -17.65 -0.60 -8.50
CA PHE A 397 -16.53 -1.30 -9.17
C PHE A 397 -15.16 -0.68 -8.88
N ALA A 398 -15.02 0.05 -7.77
CA ALA A 398 -13.78 0.71 -7.36
C ALA A 398 -12.57 -0.25 -7.34
N GLY A 399 -12.78 -1.51 -6.93
CA GLY A 399 -11.73 -2.52 -6.96
C GLY A 399 -11.21 -2.84 -8.37
N SER A 400 -12.11 -2.90 -9.37
CA SER A 400 -11.72 -3.16 -10.76
C SER A 400 -10.94 -2.00 -11.37
N ILE A 401 -11.35 -0.75 -11.09
CA ILE A 401 -10.65 0.44 -11.59
C ILE A 401 -9.30 0.62 -10.88
N SER A 402 -9.25 0.42 -9.56
CA SER A 402 -7.98 0.45 -8.82
C SER A 402 -7.02 -0.65 -9.27
N GLY A 403 -7.54 -1.85 -9.55
CA GLY A 403 -6.76 -2.96 -10.11
C GLY A 403 -6.20 -2.65 -11.49
N TRP A 404 -7.00 -2.06 -12.37
CA TRP A 404 -6.58 -1.58 -13.69
C TRP A 404 -5.48 -0.52 -13.59
N MET A 405 -5.71 0.49 -12.75
CA MET A 405 -4.72 1.53 -12.50
C MET A 405 -3.39 0.94 -12.00
N ASN A 406 -3.45 0.06 -11.01
CA ASN A 406 -2.25 -0.58 -10.45
C ASN A 406 -1.54 -1.52 -11.44
N PHE A 407 -2.28 -2.20 -12.33
CA PHE A 407 -1.71 -2.98 -13.42
C PHE A 407 -0.83 -2.11 -14.33
N TRP A 408 -1.33 -0.94 -14.75
CA TRP A 408 -0.54 0.01 -15.55
C TRP A 408 0.69 0.53 -14.80
N GLY A 409 0.57 0.80 -13.51
CA GLY A 409 1.72 1.16 -12.66
C GLY A 409 2.81 0.08 -12.70
N ASN A 410 2.44 -1.19 -12.58
CA ASN A 410 3.41 -2.29 -12.65
C ASN A 410 4.05 -2.46 -14.04
N ILE A 411 3.33 -2.17 -15.14
CA ILE A 411 3.94 -2.10 -16.47
C ILE A 411 5.01 -1.00 -16.51
N GLY A 412 4.78 0.14 -15.85
CA GLY A 412 5.81 1.16 -15.62
C GLY A 412 7.06 0.57 -14.94
N GLY A 413 6.86 -0.26 -13.91
CA GLY A 413 7.94 -0.97 -13.22
C GLY A 413 8.70 -1.97 -14.09
N VAL A 414 8.04 -2.64 -15.03
CA VAL A 414 8.72 -3.53 -16.00
C VAL A 414 9.63 -2.74 -16.93
N ILE A 415 9.21 -1.56 -17.36
CA ILE A 415 9.92 -0.76 -18.37
C ILE A 415 11.01 0.11 -17.74
N ALA A 416 10.74 0.73 -16.60
CA ALA A 416 11.58 1.77 -16.00
C ALA A 416 13.03 1.34 -15.76
N PRO A 417 13.34 0.19 -15.14
CA PRO A 417 14.74 -0.14 -14.87
C PRO A 417 15.57 -0.35 -16.12
N THR A 418 15.05 -1.11 -17.08
CA THR A 418 15.79 -1.42 -18.33
C THR A 418 15.93 -0.20 -19.23
N LEU A 419 14.86 0.56 -19.43
CA LEU A 419 14.89 1.74 -20.31
C LEU A 419 15.82 2.81 -19.74
N THR A 420 15.76 3.07 -18.45
CA THR A 420 16.65 4.03 -17.78
C THR A 420 18.12 3.59 -17.90
N ALA A 421 18.40 2.29 -17.68
CA ALA A 421 19.75 1.75 -17.85
C ALA A 421 20.29 1.93 -19.26
N TRP A 422 19.46 1.64 -20.26
CA TRP A 422 19.85 1.80 -21.67
C TRP A 422 20.17 3.25 -21.99
N ILE A 423 19.31 4.20 -21.59
CA ILE A 423 19.57 5.63 -21.83
C ILE A 423 20.81 6.08 -21.05
N ALA A 424 20.96 5.68 -19.79
CA ALA A 424 22.11 6.07 -18.97
C ALA A 424 23.44 5.52 -19.51
N THR A 425 23.43 4.32 -20.09
CA THR A 425 24.61 3.73 -20.71
C THR A 425 24.98 4.41 -22.04
N SER A 426 23.96 4.76 -22.85
CA SER A 426 24.18 5.31 -24.19
C SER A 426 24.43 6.83 -24.18
N TYR A 427 23.76 7.57 -23.27
CA TYR A 427 23.71 9.04 -23.29
C TYR A 427 24.03 9.69 -21.94
N GLY A 428 24.33 8.88 -20.90
CA GLY A 428 24.64 9.36 -19.56
C GLY A 428 23.40 9.53 -18.65
N TRP A 429 23.67 9.73 -17.36
CA TRP A 429 22.63 9.85 -16.33
C TRP A 429 21.69 11.05 -16.54
N ASP A 430 22.23 12.19 -16.98
CA ASP A 430 21.43 13.40 -17.22
C ASP A 430 20.36 13.15 -18.29
N ALA A 431 20.73 12.48 -19.40
CA ALA A 431 19.78 12.12 -20.43
C ALA A 431 18.68 11.17 -19.92
N ALA A 432 19.04 10.20 -19.07
CA ALA A 432 18.08 9.28 -18.48
C ALA A 432 17.08 10.00 -17.56
N LEU A 433 17.55 10.93 -16.73
CA LEU A 433 16.69 11.72 -15.85
C LEU A 433 15.82 12.72 -16.63
N ILE A 434 16.37 13.35 -17.67
CA ILE A 434 15.59 14.24 -18.56
C ILE A 434 14.51 13.46 -19.31
N ALA A 435 14.80 12.27 -19.84
CA ALA A 435 13.80 11.42 -20.48
C ALA A 435 12.69 11.03 -19.49
N THR A 436 13.07 10.72 -18.25
CA THR A 436 12.12 10.46 -17.16
C THR A 436 11.26 11.69 -16.86
N ALA A 437 11.85 12.89 -16.78
CA ALA A 437 11.11 14.14 -16.56
C ALA A 437 10.14 14.43 -17.71
N LEU A 438 10.57 14.24 -18.97
CA LEU A 438 9.72 14.45 -20.16
C LEU A 438 8.52 13.49 -20.21
N SER A 439 8.65 12.28 -19.71
CA SER A 439 7.51 11.36 -19.60
C SER A 439 6.36 11.95 -18.78
N GLY A 440 6.66 12.83 -17.84
CA GLY A 440 5.69 13.54 -17.01
C GLY A 440 4.67 14.35 -17.83
N VAL A 441 5.04 14.85 -19.01
CA VAL A 441 4.11 15.57 -19.89
C VAL A 441 2.89 14.72 -20.23
N VAL A 442 3.11 13.44 -20.55
CA VAL A 442 2.02 12.48 -20.84
C VAL A 442 1.13 12.29 -19.62
N GLY A 443 1.74 12.16 -18.42
CA GLY A 443 1.00 12.03 -17.16
C GLY A 443 0.13 13.25 -16.86
N VAL A 444 0.65 14.46 -17.07
CA VAL A 444 -0.10 15.71 -16.88
C VAL A 444 -1.27 15.80 -17.85
N LEU A 445 -1.06 15.51 -19.13
CA LEU A 445 -2.14 15.51 -20.13
C LEU A 445 -3.23 14.49 -19.78
N ALA A 446 -2.85 13.29 -19.31
CA ALA A 446 -3.80 12.27 -18.88
C ALA A 446 -4.64 12.75 -17.67
N TRP A 447 -4.07 13.52 -16.73
CA TRP A 447 -4.80 14.04 -15.57
C TRP A 447 -6.01 14.92 -15.95
N PHE A 448 -5.93 15.71 -16.99
CA PHE A 448 -7.06 16.55 -17.45
C PHE A 448 -8.23 15.71 -18.01
N LEU A 449 -7.97 14.46 -18.37
CA LEU A 449 -9.01 13.53 -18.86
C LEU A 449 -9.67 12.73 -17.71
N VAL A 450 -9.08 12.72 -16.51
CA VAL A 450 -9.63 12.03 -15.32
C VAL A 450 -10.67 12.93 -14.66
N ARG A 451 -11.92 12.49 -14.57
CA ARG A 451 -13.04 13.25 -14.00
C ARG A 451 -13.65 12.52 -12.80
N PRO A 452 -13.07 12.70 -11.59
CA PRO A 452 -13.52 12.00 -10.39
C PRO A 452 -14.92 12.42 -9.89
N ASP A 453 -15.49 13.49 -10.47
CA ASP A 453 -16.84 13.97 -10.26
C ASP A 453 -17.91 13.16 -11.04
N LYS A 454 -17.49 12.28 -11.94
CA LYS A 454 -18.38 11.47 -12.79
C LYS A 454 -17.94 10.00 -12.73
N ALA A 455 -18.72 9.17 -12.07
CA ALA A 455 -18.51 7.72 -12.14
C ALA A 455 -18.59 7.22 -13.59
N ILE A 456 -17.79 6.24 -13.94
CA ILE A 456 -17.79 5.63 -15.29
C ILE A 456 -19.00 4.69 -15.46
N VAL A 457 -19.45 4.12 -14.33
CA VAL A 457 -20.52 3.09 -14.32
C VAL A 457 -21.55 3.40 -13.25
#